data_03e3c456e2b72f7991373220ebef51cb
#
_entry.id   03e3c456e2b72f7991373220ebef51cb
#
_cell.length_a   1.000
_cell.length_b   1.000
_cell.length_c   1.000
_cell.angle_alpha   90.00
_cell.angle_beta   90.00
_cell.angle_gamma   90.00
#
_symmetry.space_group_name_H-M   'P 1'
#
loop_
_entity.id
_entity.type
_entity.pdbx_description
1 polymer ?
#
loop_
_entity_poly.entity_id
_entity_poly.type
_entity_poly.pdbx_seq_one_letter_code
_entity_poly.pdbx_strand_id
1 'polypeptide(L)'
;MESAGLKAEKITPADLYAVIKTGWIVFRASPLPSVAYASIAGLIGLILLYAIGNLGISPMSLPFAGGFMLIAPAMLGGFFQVAQNVRVSKKVEVSTPFKAFFKTPLQTWMVAIFCAFMFLIWITDAGVLYSFIVSGIDLHYKLPWIIQVNESIGRFWFWGMVMGAALAFIIFCVSAFSVPLLFEGRGSIVEAVHASVRAVFSNFLTTMMWAMILSLFVFISIILLPLILLILPTMSYASFALYRIVFPQVK
;
A
#
# COMPACT_ATOMS: atom_id res chain seq x y z
N MET A 1 -31.34 9.70 5.53
CA MET A 1 -31.37 8.93 4.27
C MET A 1 -30.37 7.80 4.45
N GLU A 2 -30.85 6.60 4.67
CA GLU A 2 -30.02 5.39 4.80
C GLU A 2 -29.38 5.11 3.45
N SER A 3 -28.04 5.10 3.40
CA SER A 3 -27.27 4.80 2.19
C SER A 3 -27.43 3.31 1.85
N ALA A 4 -28.44 2.99 1.07
CA ALA A 4 -28.83 1.63 0.66
C ALA A 4 -27.80 0.89 -0.22
N GLY A 5 -26.54 1.33 -0.27
CA GLY A 5 -25.55 0.85 -1.25
C GLY A 5 -24.20 0.35 -0.75
N LEU A 6 -23.83 0.56 0.52
CA LEU A 6 -22.49 0.25 1.01
C LEU A 6 -22.47 -0.81 2.13
N LYS A 7 -23.31 -1.86 1.98
CA LYS A 7 -23.25 -2.99 2.90
C LYS A 7 -22.09 -3.90 2.53
N ALA A 8 -21.19 -4.15 3.48
CA ALA A 8 -20.07 -5.05 3.29
C ALA A 8 -20.54 -6.51 3.36
N GLU A 9 -20.20 -7.29 2.35
CA GLU A 9 -20.38 -8.74 2.32
C GLU A 9 -19.29 -9.44 3.14
N LYS A 10 -19.59 -10.65 3.58
CA LYS A 10 -18.62 -11.49 4.29
C LYS A 10 -17.63 -12.11 3.31
N ILE A 11 -16.37 -12.15 3.72
CA ILE A 11 -15.28 -12.76 2.95
C ILE A 11 -14.62 -13.89 3.75
N THR A 12 -14.11 -14.86 3.02
CA THR A 12 -13.46 -16.06 3.55
C THR A 12 -11.96 -16.05 3.20
N PRO A 13 -11.13 -16.84 3.91
CA PRO A 13 -9.72 -17.01 3.51
C PRO A 13 -9.54 -17.56 2.09
N ALA A 14 -10.48 -18.36 1.58
CA ALA A 14 -10.45 -18.85 0.21
C ALA A 14 -10.57 -17.73 -0.84
N ASP A 15 -11.31 -16.67 -0.50
CA ASP A 15 -11.44 -15.50 -1.37
C ASP A 15 -10.09 -14.77 -1.52
N LEU A 16 -9.23 -14.79 -0.49
CA LEU A 16 -7.91 -14.16 -0.56
C LEU A 16 -7.02 -14.85 -1.60
N TYR A 17 -7.06 -16.19 -1.66
CA TYR A 17 -6.34 -16.91 -2.71
C TYR A 17 -6.90 -16.61 -4.10
N ALA A 18 -8.22 -16.56 -4.23
CA ALA A 18 -8.89 -16.27 -5.49
C ALA A 18 -8.55 -14.86 -6.02
N VAL A 19 -8.50 -13.85 -5.14
CA VAL A 19 -8.18 -12.48 -5.56
C VAL A 19 -6.71 -12.32 -5.93
N ILE A 20 -5.78 -13.02 -5.26
CA ILE A 20 -4.35 -13.04 -5.64
C ILE A 20 -4.20 -13.64 -7.05
N LYS A 21 -4.86 -14.76 -7.30
CA LYS A 21 -4.90 -15.37 -8.64
C LYS A 21 -5.47 -14.42 -9.68
N THR A 22 -6.55 -13.71 -9.35
CA THR A 22 -7.15 -12.70 -10.23
C THR A 22 -6.17 -11.56 -10.50
N GLY A 23 -5.48 -11.04 -9.47
CA GLY A 23 -4.45 -10.03 -9.63
C GLY A 23 -3.34 -10.44 -10.58
N TRP A 24 -2.88 -11.68 -10.47
CA TRP A 24 -1.88 -12.25 -11.36
C TRP A 24 -2.36 -12.37 -12.82
N ILE A 25 -3.62 -12.79 -13.01
CA ILE A 25 -4.23 -12.88 -14.35
C ILE A 25 -4.28 -11.49 -14.99
N VAL A 26 -4.71 -10.46 -14.25
CA VAL A 26 -4.77 -9.07 -14.75
C VAL A 26 -3.37 -8.56 -15.10
N PHE A 27 -2.37 -8.84 -14.25
CA PHE A 27 -0.98 -8.49 -14.54
C PHE A 27 -0.49 -9.12 -15.84
N ARG A 28 -0.73 -10.42 -16.02
CA ARG A 28 -0.34 -11.14 -17.24
C ARG A 28 -1.08 -10.66 -18.51
N ALA A 29 -2.28 -10.15 -18.35
CA ALA A 29 -3.04 -9.58 -19.48
C ALA A 29 -2.51 -8.21 -19.93
N SER A 30 -1.82 -7.46 -19.06
CA SER A 30 -1.28 -6.12 -19.36
C SER A 30 0.04 -5.87 -18.63
N PRO A 31 1.09 -6.65 -18.91
CA PRO A 31 2.36 -6.57 -18.16
C PRO A 31 3.09 -5.25 -18.40
N LEU A 32 3.17 -4.79 -19.65
CA LEU A 32 3.91 -3.59 -20.00
C LEU A 32 3.33 -2.31 -19.36
N PRO A 33 2.01 -2.01 -19.44
CA PRO A 33 1.42 -0.89 -18.72
C PRO A 33 1.62 -0.98 -17.20
N SER A 34 1.53 -2.18 -16.64
CA SER A 34 1.67 -2.44 -15.20
C SER A 34 3.08 -2.15 -14.72
N VAL A 35 4.11 -2.67 -15.40
CA VAL A 35 5.52 -2.46 -15.08
C VAL A 35 5.92 -1.02 -15.30
N ALA A 36 5.53 -0.40 -16.43
CA ALA A 36 5.85 1.00 -16.72
C ALA A 36 5.29 1.95 -15.66
N TYR A 37 4.11 1.68 -15.13
CA TYR A 37 3.54 2.51 -14.08
C TYR A 37 4.15 2.21 -12.70
N ALA A 38 4.40 0.94 -12.38
CA ALA A 38 5.08 0.54 -11.14
C ALA A 38 6.53 1.02 -11.06
N SER A 39 7.19 1.26 -12.21
CA SER A 39 8.58 1.75 -12.22
C SER A 39 8.75 3.13 -11.57
N ILE A 40 7.69 3.97 -11.54
CA ILE A 40 7.71 5.24 -10.80
C ILE A 40 7.97 4.97 -9.31
N ALA A 41 7.22 4.04 -8.73
CA ALA A 41 7.38 3.66 -7.33
C ALA A 41 8.76 3.02 -7.08
N GLY A 42 9.21 2.16 -8.00
CA GLY A 42 10.55 1.55 -7.93
C GLY A 42 11.68 2.57 -7.96
N LEU A 43 11.59 3.59 -8.82
CA LEU A 43 12.56 4.68 -8.91
C LEU A 43 12.56 5.54 -7.64
N ILE A 44 11.39 5.90 -7.12
CA ILE A 44 11.29 6.64 -5.85
C ILE A 44 11.91 5.81 -4.71
N GLY A 45 11.61 4.52 -4.63
CA GLY A 45 12.20 3.61 -3.64
C GLY A 45 13.73 3.53 -3.75
N LEU A 46 14.27 3.45 -4.96
CA LEU A 46 15.71 3.43 -5.21
C LEU A 46 16.38 4.74 -4.76
N ILE A 47 15.78 5.89 -5.10
CA ILE A 47 16.28 7.21 -4.69
C ILE A 47 16.28 7.33 -3.16
N LEU A 48 15.21 6.90 -2.50
CA LEU A 48 15.10 6.94 -1.05
C LEU A 48 16.17 6.06 -0.38
N LEU A 49 16.34 4.81 -0.81
CA LEU A 49 17.35 3.91 -0.26
C LEU A 49 18.75 4.44 -0.45
N TYR A 50 19.05 5.02 -1.61
CA TYR A 50 20.33 5.65 -1.90
C TYR A 50 20.57 6.86 -0.99
N ALA A 51 19.58 7.73 -0.82
CA ALA A 51 19.68 8.91 0.05
C ALA A 51 19.91 8.51 1.52
N ILE A 52 19.17 7.54 2.04
CA ILE A 52 19.29 7.03 3.41
C ILE A 52 20.69 6.44 3.65
N GLY A 53 21.20 5.69 2.69
CA GLY A 53 22.54 5.09 2.76
C GLY A 53 23.64 6.16 2.84
N ASN A 54 23.54 7.21 2.02
CA ASN A 54 24.50 8.32 2.05
C ASN A 54 24.44 9.18 3.32
N LEU A 55 23.28 9.26 3.96
CA LEU A 55 23.11 9.99 5.23
C LEU A 55 23.61 9.19 6.44
N GLY A 56 24.03 7.95 6.29
CA GLY A 56 24.49 7.10 7.39
C GLY A 56 23.39 6.67 8.36
N ILE A 57 22.12 6.77 7.96
CA ILE A 57 20.96 6.40 8.76
C ILE A 57 20.28 5.13 8.24
N SER A 58 21.07 4.17 7.77
CA SER A 58 20.58 2.91 7.17
C SER A 58 19.53 2.15 7.99
N PRO A 59 19.54 2.11 9.35
CA PRO A 59 18.47 1.51 10.13
C PRO A 59 17.08 2.12 9.90
N MET A 60 17.04 3.40 9.47
CA MET A 60 15.80 4.09 9.10
C MET A 60 15.19 3.63 7.77
N SER A 61 15.87 2.76 7.01
CA SER A 61 15.35 2.27 5.71
C SER A 61 13.99 1.58 5.85
N LEU A 62 13.75 0.79 6.90
CA LEU A 62 12.45 0.17 7.16
C LEU A 62 11.33 1.21 7.43
N PRO A 63 11.50 2.19 8.34
CA PRO A 63 10.55 3.29 8.48
C PRO A 63 10.29 4.05 7.16
N PHE A 64 11.33 4.39 6.41
CA PHE A 64 11.17 5.10 5.14
C PHE A 64 10.55 4.26 4.03
N ALA A 65 10.74 2.95 4.05
CA ALA A 65 10.07 2.04 3.12
C ALA A 65 8.54 2.07 3.29
N GLY A 66 8.04 2.35 4.47
CA GLY A 66 6.65 2.70 4.71
C GLY A 66 6.19 3.94 3.91
N GLY A 67 7.12 4.80 3.44
CA GLY A 67 6.84 5.95 2.59
C GLY A 67 6.13 5.63 1.27
N PHE A 68 6.23 4.39 0.81
CA PHE A 68 5.38 3.92 -0.27
C PHE A 68 3.88 4.07 0.02
N MET A 69 3.49 3.99 1.28
CA MET A 69 2.10 4.16 1.70
C MET A 69 1.60 5.59 1.47
N LEU A 70 2.49 6.58 1.38
CA LEU A 70 2.16 7.99 1.13
C LEU A 70 1.54 8.22 -0.25
N ILE A 71 2.12 7.59 -1.25
CA ILE A 71 1.72 7.76 -2.65
C ILE A 71 0.75 6.66 -3.06
N ALA A 72 0.72 5.54 -2.33
CA ALA A 72 -0.05 4.36 -2.66
C ALA A 72 -1.53 4.64 -2.95
N PRO A 73 -2.31 5.35 -2.12
CA PRO A 73 -3.73 5.57 -2.39
C PRO A 73 -4.01 6.29 -3.72
N ALA A 74 -3.21 7.29 -4.06
CA ALA A 74 -3.35 8.01 -5.33
C ALA A 74 -2.90 7.16 -6.53
N MET A 75 -1.78 6.43 -6.38
CA MET A 75 -1.28 5.54 -7.43
C MET A 75 -2.22 4.35 -7.69
N LEU A 76 -2.96 3.86 -6.67
CA LEU A 76 -3.88 2.75 -6.83
C LEU A 76 -4.92 2.99 -7.92
N GLY A 77 -5.38 4.24 -8.10
CA GLY A 77 -6.34 4.60 -9.17
C GLY A 77 -5.87 4.20 -10.57
N GLY A 78 -4.57 4.35 -10.86
CA GLY A 78 -3.97 3.90 -12.13
C GLY A 78 -4.08 2.39 -12.33
N PHE A 79 -3.75 1.60 -11.31
CA PHE A 79 -3.88 0.14 -11.35
C PHE A 79 -5.36 -0.29 -11.42
N PHE A 80 -6.25 0.35 -10.67
CA PHE A 80 -7.68 0.04 -10.71
C PHE A 80 -8.29 0.26 -12.11
N GLN A 81 -7.86 1.32 -12.81
CA GLN A 81 -8.29 1.55 -14.19
C GLN A 81 -7.83 0.44 -15.14
N VAL A 82 -6.59 -0.04 -14.98
CA VAL A 82 -6.09 -1.19 -15.75
C VAL A 82 -6.95 -2.43 -15.47
N ALA A 83 -7.21 -2.73 -14.19
CA ALA A 83 -8.04 -3.87 -13.80
C ALA A 83 -9.47 -3.77 -14.37
N GLN A 84 -10.06 -2.57 -14.33
CA GLN A 84 -11.38 -2.35 -14.95
C GLN A 84 -11.37 -2.60 -16.46
N ASN A 85 -10.38 -2.06 -17.16
CA ASN A 85 -10.29 -2.22 -18.61
C ASN A 85 -10.11 -3.69 -19.01
N VAL A 86 -9.22 -4.43 -18.32
CA VAL A 86 -9.02 -5.87 -18.57
C VAL A 86 -10.32 -6.63 -18.34
N ARG A 87 -11.08 -6.32 -17.29
CA ARG A 87 -12.34 -6.99 -16.98
C ARG A 87 -13.39 -6.84 -18.06
N VAL A 88 -13.47 -5.67 -18.69
CA VAL A 88 -14.43 -5.39 -19.77
C VAL A 88 -13.83 -5.62 -21.17
N SER A 89 -12.71 -6.34 -21.24
CA SER A 89 -11.99 -6.64 -22.48
C SER A 89 -11.63 -5.39 -23.33
N LYS A 90 -11.47 -4.25 -22.66
CA LYS A 90 -11.04 -3.00 -23.28
C LYS A 90 -9.52 -2.98 -23.43
N LYS A 91 -9.03 -2.46 -24.55
CA LYS A 91 -7.59 -2.30 -24.79
C LYS A 91 -6.93 -1.48 -23.68
N VAL A 92 -5.81 -1.98 -23.15
CA VAL A 92 -4.98 -1.31 -22.15
C VAL A 92 -3.72 -0.80 -22.85
N GLU A 93 -3.57 0.51 -22.90
CA GLU A 93 -2.37 1.18 -23.39
C GLU A 93 -1.43 1.48 -22.23
N VAL A 94 -0.13 1.69 -22.52
CA VAL A 94 0.86 2.10 -21.52
C VAL A 94 0.45 3.42 -20.84
N SER A 95 -0.20 4.32 -21.57
CA SER A 95 -0.70 5.59 -21.05
C SER A 95 -1.94 5.47 -20.12
N THR A 96 -2.63 4.31 -20.12
CA THR A 96 -3.88 4.12 -19.38
C THR A 96 -3.74 4.41 -17.88
N PRO A 97 -2.80 3.80 -17.12
CA PRO A 97 -2.68 4.05 -15.69
C PRO A 97 -2.24 5.49 -15.38
N PHE A 98 -1.39 6.09 -16.22
CA PHE A 98 -0.96 7.49 -16.05
C PHE A 98 -2.13 8.46 -16.24
N LYS A 99 -2.92 8.28 -17.30
CA LYS A 99 -4.13 9.10 -17.52
C LYS A 99 -5.13 8.97 -16.38
N ALA A 100 -5.28 7.77 -15.80
CA ALA A 100 -6.16 7.54 -14.67
C ALA A 100 -5.64 8.22 -13.40
N PHE A 101 -4.34 8.22 -13.16
CA PHE A 101 -3.73 8.94 -12.04
C PHE A 101 -4.08 10.44 -12.06
N PHE A 102 -3.93 11.09 -13.21
CA PHE A 102 -4.27 12.53 -13.34
C PHE A 102 -5.78 12.82 -13.26
N LYS A 103 -6.62 11.79 -13.45
CA LYS A 103 -8.07 11.88 -13.32
C LYS A 103 -8.59 11.40 -11.96
N THR A 104 -7.68 11.07 -11.04
CA THR A 104 -8.05 10.60 -9.69
C THR A 104 -8.92 11.63 -8.99
N PRO A 105 -10.09 11.25 -8.43
CA PRO A 105 -10.99 12.17 -7.75
C PRO A 105 -10.31 12.88 -6.57
N LEU A 106 -10.67 14.15 -6.33
CA LEU A 106 -10.13 14.93 -5.22
C LEU A 106 -10.33 14.24 -3.86
N GLN A 107 -11.43 13.54 -3.69
CA GLN A 107 -11.73 12.77 -2.47
C GLN A 107 -10.69 11.67 -2.20
N THR A 108 -10.17 11.02 -3.23
CA THR A 108 -9.08 10.03 -3.11
C THR A 108 -7.78 10.72 -2.67
N TRP A 109 -7.50 11.92 -3.18
CA TRP A 109 -6.36 12.71 -2.74
C TRP A 109 -6.46 13.12 -1.26
N MET A 110 -7.67 13.41 -0.76
CA MET A 110 -7.87 13.70 0.67
C MET A 110 -7.52 12.48 1.54
N VAL A 111 -7.88 11.26 1.11
CA VAL A 111 -7.44 10.03 1.81
C VAL A 111 -5.93 9.84 1.71
N ALA A 112 -5.33 10.14 0.55
CA ALA A 112 -3.88 10.08 0.38
C ALA A 112 -3.14 11.07 1.31
N ILE A 113 -3.65 12.30 1.46
CA ILE A 113 -3.11 13.30 2.39
C ILE A 113 -3.21 12.82 3.83
N PHE A 114 -4.33 12.20 4.23
CA PHE A 114 -4.47 11.61 5.56
C PHE A 114 -3.42 10.50 5.78
N CYS A 115 -3.24 9.60 4.83
CA CYS A 115 -2.21 8.56 4.91
C CYS A 115 -0.80 9.16 4.99
N ALA A 116 -0.54 10.23 4.23
CA ALA A 116 0.70 10.99 4.27
C ALA A 116 0.96 11.60 5.66
N PHE A 117 -0.06 12.18 6.26
CA PHE A 117 0.04 12.75 7.61
C PHE A 117 0.34 11.66 8.67
N MET A 118 -0.34 10.53 8.59
CA MET A 118 -0.06 9.39 9.47
C MET A 118 1.37 8.86 9.31
N PHE A 119 1.86 8.82 8.08
CA PHE A 119 3.23 8.44 7.81
C PHE A 119 4.24 9.47 8.35
N LEU A 120 3.94 10.77 8.26
CA LEU A 120 4.78 11.81 8.84
C LEU A 120 4.91 11.63 10.36
N ILE A 121 3.82 11.31 11.04
CA ILE A 121 3.86 10.94 12.47
C ILE A 121 4.80 9.76 12.67
N TRP A 122 4.62 8.69 11.90
CA TRP A 122 5.47 7.49 12.03
C TRP A 122 6.96 7.77 11.81
N ILE A 123 7.33 8.55 10.80
CA ILE A 123 8.75 8.91 10.56
C ILE A 123 9.31 9.76 11.69
N THR A 124 8.51 10.66 12.24
CA THR A 124 8.92 11.49 13.38
C THR A 124 9.18 10.61 14.60
N ASP A 125 8.25 9.71 14.93
CA ASP A 125 8.37 8.78 16.04
C ASP A 125 9.57 7.83 15.85
N ALA A 126 9.77 7.31 14.64
CA ALA A 126 10.93 6.48 14.32
C ALA A 126 12.25 7.27 14.45
N GLY A 127 12.28 8.55 14.08
CA GLY A 127 13.43 9.42 14.24
C GLY A 127 13.78 9.67 15.72
N VAL A 128 12.76 9.90 16.53
CA VAL A 128 12.92 10.03 17.99
C VAL A 128 13.46 8.72 18.59
N LEU A 129 12.85 7.60 18.24
CA LEU A 129 13.28 6.27 18.70
C LEU A 129 14.73 5.96 18.26
N TYR A 130 15.09 6.31 17.03
CA TYR A 130 16.44 6.19 16.49
C TYR A 130 17.45 6.99 17.33
N SER A 131 17.12 8.23 17.65
CA SER A 131 17.97 9.12 18.44
C SER A 131 18.25 8.58 19.85
N PHE A 132 17.28 7.90 20.47
CA PHE A 132 17.45 7.33 21.80
C PHE A 132 18.19 5.99 21.80
N ILE A 133 18.03 5.15 20.78
CA ILE A 133 18.52 3.76 20.80
C ILE A 133 19.80 3.59 19.99
N VAL A 134 19.95 4.30 18.88
CA VAL A 134 21.02 4.07 17.89
C VAL A 134 22.05 5.20 17.84
N SER A 135 21.70 6.40 18.32
CA SER A 135 22.60 7.55 18.35
C SER A 135 23.88 7.25 19.16
N GLY A 136 25.04 7.59 18.59
CA GLY A 136 26.35 7.34 19.21
C GLY A 136 26.97 5.96 18.93
N ILE A 137 26.33 5.13 18.12
CA ILE A 137 26.91 3.87 17.65
C ILE A 137 27.60 4.13 16.30
N ASP A 138 28.91 3.83 16.22
CA ASP A 138 29.63 3.88 14.93
C ASP A 138 29.12 2.80 13.99
N LEU A 139 28.34 3.23 13.02
CA LEU A 139 27.77 2.36 11.99
C LEU A 139 28.68 2.41 10.74
N HIS A 140 29.68 1.53 10.71
CA HIS A 140 30.55 1.40 9.52
C HIS A 140 29.91 0.48 8.49
N TYR A 141 29.28 1.06 7.45
CA TYR A 141 28.72 0.30 6.34
C TYR A 141 29.64 0.29 5.13
N LYS A 142 29.94 -0.90 4.62
CA LYS A 142 30.63 -1.06 3.34
C LYS A 142 29.71 -0.80 2.14
N LEU A 143 28.42 -1.04 2.32
CA LEU A 143 27.38 -0.83 1.31
C LEU A 143 26.14 -0.21 1.97
N PRO A 144 25.47 0.77 1.30
CA PRO A 144 24.34 1.52 1.90
C PRO A 144 23.15 0.66 2.31
N TRP A 145 22.98 -0.52 1.70
CA TRP A 145 21.86 -1.44 1.97
C TRP A 145 22.22 -2.63 2.87
N ILE A 146 23.49 -2.81 3.27
CA ILE A 146 23.89 -3.85 4.22
C ILE A 146 23.84 -3.28 5.62
N ILE A 147 22.85 -3.70 6.37
CA ILE A 147 22.65 -3.29 7.76
C ILE A 147 23.30 -4.32 8.67
N GLN A 148 24.27 -3.90 9.48
CA GLN A 148 24.80 -4.75 10.55
C GLN A 148 23.78 -4.77 11.69
N VAL A 149 23.18 -5.93 11.94
CA VAL A 149 22.23 -6.10 13.04
C VAL A 149 23.01 -6.29 14.33
N ASN A 150 22.88 -5.34 15.25
CA ASN A 150 23.30 -5.43 16.63
C ASN A 150 22.08 -5.35 17.56
N GLU A 151 22.30 -5.52 18.87
CA GLU A 151 21.20 -5.51 19.84
C GLU A 151 20.40 -4.19 19.84
N SER A 152 21.06 -3.05 19.68
CA SER A 152 20.42 -1.74 19.63
C SER A 152 19.59 -1.56 18.37
N ILE A 153 20.09 -1.98 17.22
CA ILE A 153 19.32 -1.95 15.96
C ILE A 153 18.14 -2.91 16.04
N GLY A 154 18.33 -4.11 16.64
CA GLY A 154 17.24 -5.05 16.87
C GLY A 154 16.14 -4.47 17.77
N ARG A 155 16.49 -3.79 18.85
CA ARG A 155 15.54 -3.06 19.72
C ARG A 155 14.84 -1.92 18.99
N PHE A 156 15.57 -1.14 18.22
CA PHE A 156 14.99 -0.08 17.38
C PHE A 156 13.94 -0.62 16.42
N TRP A 157 14.25 -1.70 15.70
CA TRP A 157 13.31 -2.32 14.76
C TRP A 157 12.10 -2.93 15.47
N PHE A 158 12.30 -3.59 16.60
CA PHE A 158 11.20 -4.17 17.37
C PHE A 158 10.19 -3.09 17.80
N TRP A 159 10.64 -2.03 18.45
CA TRP A 159 9.76 -0.95 18.89
C TRP A 159 9.18 -0.15 17.71
N GLY A 160 9.98 0.09 16.68
CA GLY A 160 9.52 0.70 15.44
C GLY A 160 8.42 -0.12 14.75
N MET A 161 8.53 -1.46 14.73
CA MET A 161 7.46 -2.32 14.21
C MET A 161 6.19 -2.27 15.05
N VAL A 162 6.30 -2.25 16.38
CA VAL A 162 5.14 -2.15 17.27
C VAL A 162 4.38 -0.84 17.03
N MET A 163 5.09 0.28 17.02
CA MET A 163 4.50 1.61 16.77
C MET A 163 3.94 1.69 15.33
N GLY A 164 4.73 1.25 14.35
CA GLY A 164 4.34 1.25 12.95
C GLY A 164 3.13 0.36 12.66
N ALA A 165 2.99 -0.78 13.35
CA ALA A 165 1.83 -1.66 13.18
C ALA A 165 0.53 -1.00 13.62
N ALA A 166 0.54 -0.22 14.71
CA ALA A 166 -0.63 0.53 15.18
C ALA A 166 -1.08 1.58 14.14
N LEU A 167 -0.12 2.37 13.63
CA LEU A 167 -0.41 3.38 12.59
C LEU A 167 -0.81 2.73 11.26
N ALA A 168 -0.14 1.65 10.85
CA ALA A 168 -0.50 0.90 9.66
C ALA A 168 -1.91 0.31 9.75
N PHE A 169 -2.34 -0.15 10.93
CA PHE A 169 -3.70 -0.61 11.16
C PHE A 169 -4.72 0.51 10.96
N ILE A 170 -4.48 1.70 11.50
CA ILE A 170 -5.36 2.87 11.32
C ILE A 170 -5.44 3.24 9.83
N ILE A 171 -4.29 3.33 9.14
CA ILE A 171 -4.23 3.62 7.71
C ILE A 171 -5.01 2.56 6.93
N PHE A 172 -4.81 1.28 7.24
CA PHE A 172 -5.52 0.18 6.59
C PHE A 172 -7.03 0.26 6.78
N CYS A 173 -7.51 0.50 8.01
CA CYS A 173 -8.94 0.67 8.28
C CYS A 173 -9.56 1.80 7.45
N VAL A 174 -8.85 2.92 7.33
CA VAL A 174 -9.34 4.09 6.60
C VAL A 174 -9.28 3.87 5.09
N SER A 175 -8.17 3.32 4.56
CA SER A 175 -7.87 3.36 3.12
C SER A 175 -8.23 2.09 2.35
N ALA A 176 -8.26 0.91 2.99
CA ALA A 176 -8.34 -0.38 2.29
C ALA A 176 -9.53 -0.49 1.31
N PHE A 177 -10.69 -0.01 1.70
CA PHE A 177 -11.89 -0.05 0.87
C PHE A 177 -12.40 1.34 0.46
N SER A 178 -12.05 2.40 1.20
CA SER A 178 -12.49 3.76 0.83
C SER A 178 -11.88 4.22 -0.49
N VAL A 179 -10.60 3.91 -0.72
CA VAL A 179 -9.90 4.30 -1.96
C VAL A 179 -10.59 3.74 -3.21
N PRO A 180 -10.86 2.43 -3.32
CA PRO A 180 -11.58 1.90 -4.47
C PRO A 180 -13.04 2.35 -4.54
N LEU A 181 -13.73 2.58 -3.40
CA LEU A 181 -15.08 3.16 -3.38
C LEU A 181 -15.09 4.56 -4.00
N LEU A 182 -14.17 5.42 -3.58
CA LEU A 182 -14.03 6.79 -4.11
C LEU A 182 -13.59 6.81 -5.58
N PHE A 183 -12.70 5.88 -5.96
CA PHE A 183 -12.29 5.72 -7.34
C PHE A 183 -13.48 5.38 -8.26
N GLU A 184 -14.43 4.56 -7.81
CA GLU A 184 -15.65 4.24 -8.53
C GLU A 184 -16.77 5.26 -8.34
N GLY A 185 -16.55 6.33 -7.57
CA GLY A 185 -17.57 7.37 -7.30
C GLY A 185 -18.74 6.87 -6.44
N ARG A 186 -18.53 5.85 -5.61
CA ARG A 186 -19.55 5.23 -4.77
C ARG A 186 -19.61 5.88 -3.38
N GLY A 187 -20.27 7.01 -3.30
CA GLY A 187 -20.49 7.75 -2.07
C GLY A 187 -19.52 8.91 -1.81
N SER A 188 -19.77 9.65 -0.76
CA SER A 188 -18.90 10.71 -0.24
C SER A 188 -17.69 10.14 0.49
N ILE A 189 -16.70 10.99 0.79
CA ILE A 189 -15.50 10.59 1.55
C ILE A 189 -15.87 10.02 2.93
N VAL A 190 -16.83 10.63 3.62
CA VAL A 190 -17.26 10.18 4.95
C VAL A 190 -17.93 8.81 4.87
N GLU A 191 -18.82 8.61 3.91
CA GLU A 191 -19.49 7.33 3.68
C GLU A 191 -18.49 6.25 3.28
N ALA A 192 -17.54 6.55 2.39
CA ALA A 192 -16.54 5.60 1.94
C ALA A 192 -15.59 5.17 3.08
N VAL A 193 -15.12 6.11 3.90
CA VAL A 193 -14.27 5.82 5.07
C VAL A 193 -15.05 5.02 6.12
N HIS A 194 -16.27 5.44 6.44
CA HIS A 194 -17.13 4.69 7.38
C HIS A 194 -17.39 3.25 6.89
N ALA A 195 -17.71 3.09 5.60
CA ALA A 195 -17.89 1.78 4.99
C ALA A 195 -16.61 0.93 5.04
N SER A 196 -15.43 1.53 4.81
CA SER A 196 -14.13 0.86 4.88
C SER A 196 -13.87 0.34 6.31
N VAL A 197 -13.97 1.20 7.32
CA VAL A 197 -13.79 0.82 8.73
C VAL A 197 -14.76 -0.30 9.11
N ARG A 198 -16.04 -0.14 8.79
CA ARG A 198 -17.07 -1.16 9.08
C ARG A 198 -16.76 -2.49 8.37
N ALA A 199 -16.31 -2.48 7.12
CA ALA A 199 -15.94 -3.68 6.39
C ALA A 199 -14.75 -4.41 7.01
N VAL A 200 -13.71 -3.67 7.45
CA VAL A 200 -12.55 -4.23 8.15
C VAL A 200 -12.99 -4.91 9.45
N PHE A 201 -13.77 -4.24 10.30
CA PHE A 201 -14.21 -4.82 11.57
C PHE A 201 -15.22 -5.96 11.39
N SER A 202 -16.10 -5.89 10.40
CA SER A 202 -17.05 -6.97 10.13
C SER A 202 -16.39 -8.24 9.56
N ASN A 203 -15.22 -8.10 8.95
CA ASN A 203 -14.43 -9.21 8.39
C ASN A 203 -13.03 -9.29 9.03
N PHE A 204 -12.91 -8.97 10.33
CA PHE A 204 -11.65 -8.66 10.99
C PHE A 204 -10.55 -9.68 10.72
N LEU A 205 -10.81 -10.96 10.95
CA LEU A 205 -9.79 -12.01 10.79
C LEU A 205 -9.27 -12.06 9.34
N THR A 206 -10.17 -12.09 8.37
CA THR A 206 -9.81 -12.20 6.95
C THR A 206 -9.12 -10.94 6.43
N THR A 207 -9.56 -9.76 6.89
CA THR A 207 -8.91 -8.50 6.50
C THR A 207 -7.54 -8.33 7.16
N MET A 208 -7.35 -8.83 8.39
CA MET A 208 -6.03 -8.87 9.01
C MET A 208 -5.08 -9.85 8.31
N MET A 209 -5.57 -11.02 7.91
CA MET A 209 -4.79 -11.92 7.05
C MET A 209 -4.38 -11.23 5.75
N TRP A 210 -5.30 -10.46 5.13
CA TRP A 210 -4.99 -9.67 3.93
C TRP A 210 -3.93 -8.61 4.20
N ALA A 211 -4.05 -7.85 5.28
CA ALA A 211 -3.05 -6.85 5.68
C ALA A 211 -1.67 -7.49 5.91
N MET A 212 -1.61 -8.66 6.56
CA MET A 212 -0.35 -9.40 6.74
C MET A 212 0.26 -9.85 5.42
N ILE A 213 -0.54 -10.36 4.49
CA ILE A 213 -0.09 -10.74 3.14
C ILE A 213 0.49 -9.51 2.42
N LEU A 214 -0.21 -8.38 2.42
CA LEU A 214 0.28 -7.14 1.81
C LEU A 214 1.59 -6.69 2.46
N SER A 215 1.68 -6.69 3.79
CA SER A 215 2.89 -6.31 4.52
C SER A 215 4.07 -7.21 4.18
N LEU A 216 3.86 -8.52 4.08
CA LEU A 216 4.89 -9.48 3.68
C LEU A 216 5.42 -9.17 2.26
N PHE A 217 4.53 -8.91 1.30
CA PHE A 217 4.93 -8.59 -0.06
C PHE A 217 5.63 -7.23 -0.17
N VAL A 218 5.21 -6.24 0.62
CA VAL A 218 5.93 -4.96 0.74
C VAL A 218 7.33 -5.20 1.31
N PHE A 219 7.47 -5.99 2.37
CA PHE A 219 8.77 -6.30 2.97
C PHE A 219 9.71 -7.02 1.99
N ILE A 220 9.20 -8.01 1.25
CA ILE A 220 9.95 -8.68 0.18
C ILE A 220 10.40 -7.68 -0.89
N SER A 221 9.53 -6.72 -1.27
CA SER A 221 9.85 -5.70 -2.27
C SER A 221 10.92 -4.71 -1.79
N ILE A 222 11.07 -4.49 -0.49
CA ILE A 222 12.14 -3.66 0.08
C ILE A 222 13.48 -4.39 -0.01
N ILE A 223 13.51 -5.68 0.34
CA ILE A 223 14.72 -6.49 0.29
C ILE A 223 15.15 -6.72 -1.17
N LEU A 224 14.21 -6.99 -2.05
CA LEU A 224 14.42 -7.28 -3.46
C LEU A 224 13.69 -6.25 -4.32
N LEU A 225 14.22 -5.02 -4.34
CA LEU A 225 13.58 -3.87 -4.98
C LEU A 225 13.06 -4.12 -6.41
N PRO A 226 13.73 -4.88 -7.30
CA PRO A 226 13.18 -5.18 -8.63
C PRO A 226 11.84 -5.91 -8.60
N LEU A 227 11.54 -6.69 -7.53
CA LEU A 227 10.27 -7.40 -7.42
C LEU A 227 9.06 -6.47 -7.23
N ILE A 228 9.29 -5.20 -6.86
CA ILE A 228 8.20 -4.22 -6.75
C ILE A 228 7.46 -4.04 -8.08
N LEU A 229 8.17 -4.19 -9.22
CA LEU A 229 7.58 -4.06 -10.55
C LEU A 229 6.53 -5.14 -10.85
N LEU A 230 6.59 -6.24 -10.14
CA LEU A 230 5.67 -7.37 -10.25
C LEU A 230 4.67 -7.40 -9.09
N ILE A 231 5.15 -7.21 -7.88
CA ILE A 231 4.35 -7.33 -6.65
C ILE A 231 3.35 -6.18 -6.55
N LEU A 232 3.79 -4.94 -6.73
CA LEU A 232 2.93 -3.77 -6.57
C LEU A 232 1.70 -3.81 -7.49
N PRO A 233 1.81 -4.00 -8.82
CA PRO A 233 0.63 -4.10 -9.67
C PRO A 233 -0.23 -5.31 -9.32
N THR A 234 0.36 -6.48 -9.09
CA THR A 234 -0.39 -7.71 -8.80
C THR A 234 -1.22 -7.57 -7.54
N MET A 235 -0.63 -7.04 -6.45
CA MET A 235 -1.34 -6.83 -5.19
C MET A 235 -2.37 -5.71 -5.27
N SER A 236 -2.12 -4.67 -6.06
CA SER A 236 -3.11 -3.62 -6.33
C SER A 236 -4.34 -4.15 -7.05
N TYR A 237 -4.15 -5.02 -8.05
CA TYR A 237 -5.26 -5.69 -8.75
C TYR A 237 -6.01 -6.65 -7.85
N ALA A 238 -5.29 -7.41 -7.02
CA ALA A 238 -5.88 -8.31 -6.03
C ALA A 238 -6.70 -7.54 -4.99
N SER A 239 -6.19 -6.38 -4.49
CA SER A 239 -6.92 -5.51 -3.56
C SER A 239 -8.21 -4.97 -4.20
N PHE A 240 -8.16 -4.60 -5.48
CA PHE A 240 -9.35 -4.15 -6.20
C PHE A 240 -10.36 -5.28 -6.43
N ALA A 241 -9.88 -6.50 -6.68
CA ALA A 241 -10.73 -7.68 -6.77
C ALA A 241 -11.39 -8.00 -5.43
N LEU A 242 -10.65 -7.91 -4.31
CA LEU A 242 -11.17 -8.09 -2.96
C LEU A 242 -12.26 -7.05 -2.63
N TYR A 243 -11.99 -5.78 -2.94
CA TYR A 243 -12.98 -4.72 -2.79
C TYR A 243 -14.31 -5.07 -3.50
N ARG A 244 -14.25 -5.63 -4.69
CA ARG A 244 -15.45 -5.98 -5.46
C ARG A 244 -16.21 -7.20 -4.90
N ILE A 245 -15.56 -8.05 -4.12
CA ILE A 245 -16.23 -9.12 -3.36
C ILE A 245 -16.93 -8.50 -2.15
N VAL A 246 -16.24 -7.60 -1.43
CA VAL A 246 -16.79 -6.96 -0.22
C VAL A 246 -17.93 -6.00 -0.55
N PHE A 247 -17.83 -5.27 -1.66
CA PHE A 247 -18.82 -4.30 -2.11
C PHE A 247 -19.25 -4.60 -3.56
N PRO A 248 -20.10 -5.60 -3.78
CA PRO A 248 -20.62 -5.94 -5.11
C PRO A 248 -21.28 -4.72 -5.76
N GLN A 249 -21.21 -4.64 -7.08
CA GLN A 249 -22.01 -3.67 -7.82
C GLN A 249 -23.45 -4.17 -7.85
N VAL A 250 -24.36 -3.37 -7.30
CA VAL A 250 -25.79 -3.62 -7.49
C VAL A 250 -26.06 -3.43 -8.98
N LYS A 251 -26.58 -4.49 -9.60
CA LYS A 251 -27.01 -4.45 -11.02
C LYS A 251 -28.21 -3.54 -11.19
#